data_091ce9934e8c5c69ced19d280cc3bf6a
#
_entry.id   091ce9934e8c5c69ced19d280cc3bf6a
#
_cell.length_a   1.000
_cell.length_b   1.000
_cell.length_c   1.000
_cell.angle_alpha   90.00
_cell.angle_beta   90.00
_cell.angle_gamma   90.00
#
_symmetry.space_group_name_H-M   'P 1'
#
loop_
_entity.id
_entity.type
_entity.pdbx_description
1 polymer ?
#
loop_
_entity_poly.entity_id
_entity_poly.type
_entity_poly.pdbx_seq_one_letter_code
_entity_poly.pdbx_strand_id
1 'polypeptide(L)'
;MQGVTTTPGTRLDLRYEYINQDRVQNGRSRIGVGQIPRDHDEVQTVNRNFVGTLDHTFNANWGMTATLPVVHRIHHHIQNNDDGSQTPESWKFTEMGDLRLLGRYQFTPTESAEHALGQWGLYFGAKLPTGSHRVTNAEGERAERTLQPGTGTTDALFGAFVRRALPLKDLSWFAQGLVQFPLNSREDYKPGRRLFLDTGLRYEAGERLALLLQANGLIRGRDSGAQAEPEDSGGRSLWVSPGVSYAFTKSIQAYGFMQLPLYQYVNGVQLIATRSFVFGLSTRL
;
A
#
# COMPACT_ATOMS: atom_id res chain seq x y z
N MET A 1 -2.99 7.13 -6.49
CA MET A 1 -2.54 8.43 -5.98
C MET A 1 -2.95 9.55 -6.93
N GLN A 2 -3.36 10.70 -6.43
CA GLN A 2 -3.80 11.83 -7.24
C GLN A 2 -2.65 12.82 -7.44
N GLY A 3 -1.58 12.47 -8.05
CA GLY A 3 -0.51 13.40 -8.40
C GLY A 3 -0.01 14.35 -7.28
N VAL A 4 1.20 14.80 -7.38
CA VAL A 4 1.82 15.78 -6.46
C VAL A 4 1.26 17.18 -6.74
N THR A 5 0.83 17.91 -5.70
CA THR A 5 0.42 19.30 -5.81
C THR A 5 1.64 20.20 -5.65
N THR A 6 1.81 21.17 -6.52
CA THR A 6 2.94 22.14 -6.49
C THR A 6 2.56 23.50 -5.93
N THR A 7 1.26 23.75 -5.78
CA THR A 7 0.76 24.99 -5.19
C THR A 7 0.86 24.90 -3.67
N PRO A 8 1.47 25.91 -2.98
CA PRO A 8 1.53 25.94 -1.53
C PRO A 8 0.17 25.77 -0.89
N GLY A 9 0.12 25.07 0.23
CA GLY A 9 -1.10 24.78 0.97
C GLY A 9 -1.13 23.37 1.55
N THR A 10 -2.18 23.09 2.30
CA THR A 10 -2.40 21.82 2.98
C THR A 10 -3.54 21.06 2.30
N ARG A 11 -3.37 19.77 2.14
CA ARG A 11 -4.43 18.85 1.67
C ARG A 11 -4.60 17.72 2.66
N LEU A 12 -5.83 17.44 3.03
CA LEU A 12 -6.24 16.26 3.76
C LEU A 12 -6.87 15.27 2.79
N ASP A 13 -6.44 14.02 2.85
CA ASP A 13 -7.01 12.90 2.10
C ASP A 13 -7.42 11.81 3.09
N LEU A 14 -8.68 11.39 3.02
CA LEU A 14 -9.23 10.29 3.80
C LEU A 14 -9.61 9.18 2.83
N ARG A 15 -9.02 8.00 3.01
CA ARG A 15 -9.17 6.87 2.11
C ARG A 15 -9.65 5.63 2.85
N TYR A 16 -10.62 4.95 2.28
CA TYR A 16 -11.06 3.62 2.67
C TYR A 16 -10.55 2.59 1.64
N GLU A 17 -9.95 1.51 2.14
CA GLU A 17 -9.45 0.41 1.33
C GLU A 17 -10.13 -0.89 1.76
N TYR A 18 -10.75 -1.59 0.81
CA TYR A 18 -11.27 -2.93 1.00
C TYR A 18 -10.43 -3.93 0.23
N ILE A 19 -9.81 -4.88 0.94
CA ILE A 19 -8.95 -5.91 0.36
C ILE A 19 -9.39 -7.25 0.92
N ASN A 20 -9.91 -8.12 0.06
CA ASN A 20 -10.26 -9.50 0.41
C ASN A 20 -9.22 -10.45 -0.19
N GLN A 21 -8.43 -11.07 0.69
CA GLN A 21 -7.46 -12.11 0.35
C GLN A 21 -8.12 -13.46 0.63
N ASP A 22 -8.71 -14.05 -0.39
CA ASP A 22 -9.55 -15.26 -0.34
C ASP A 22 -9.03 -16.37 -1.25
N ARG A 23 -7.80 -16.23 -1.75
CA ARG A 23 -7.18 -17.21 -2.62
C ARG A 23 -5.83 -17.64 -2.06
N VAL A 24 -5.69 -18.91 -1.76
CA VAL A 24 -4.40 -19.50 -1.41
C VAL A 24 -3.61 -19.77 -2.69
N GLN A 25 -2.33 -19.37 -2.68
CA GLN A 25 -1.44 -19.50 -3.82
C GLN A 25 -0.06 -20.00 -3.37
N ASN A 26 0.55 -20.84 -4.20
CA ASN A 26 1.97 -21.21 -4.12
C ASN A 26 2.65 -20.86 -5.43
N GLY A 27 3.68 -20.02 -5.37
CA GLY A 27 4.32 -19.46 -6.55
C GLY A 27 3.32 -18.66 -7.39
N ARG A 28 2.92 -19.19 -8.56
CA ARG A 28 1.90 -18.63 -9.46
C ARG A 28 0.61 -19.46 -9.47
N SER A 29 0.63 -20.62 -8.84
CA SER A 29 -0.46 -21.59 -8.93
C SER A 29 -1.44 -21.41 -7.79
N ARG A 30 -2.73 -21.34 -8.12
CA ARG A 30 -3.78 -21.47 -7.11
C ARG A 30 -3.76 -22.88 -6.53
N ILE A 31 -3.88 -22.96 -5.20
CA ILE A 31 -3.98 -24.22 -4.47
C ILE A 31 -5.21 -24.20 -3.56
N GLY A 32 -5.62 -25.37 -3.08
CA GLY A 32 -6.63 -25.52 -2.02
C GLY A 32 -6.04 -25.22 -0.64
N VAL A 33 -6.91 -24.89 0.32
CA VAL A 33 -6.56 -24.81 1.74
C VAL A 33 -6.06 -26.18 2.19
N GLY A 34 -4.92 -26.25 2.90
CA GLY A 34 -4.31 -27.50 3.37
C GLY A 34 -3.72 -28.40 2.29
N GLN A 35 -3.67 -27.96 1.02
CA GLN A 35 -3.13 -28.79 -0.06
C GLN A 35 -1.62 -29.01 0.06
N ILE A 36 -0.90 -28.08 0.64
CA ILE A 36 0.55 -28.18 0.93
C ILE A 36 0.69 -28.13 2.45
N PRO A 37 1.22 -29.21 3.10
CA PRO A 37 1.35 -29.24 4.54
C PRO A 37 2.15 -28.06 5.09
N ARG A 38 1.65 -27.42 6.12
CA ARG A 38 2.22 -26.31 6.89
C ARG A 38 1.80 -26.46 8.35
N ASP A 39 2.41 -25.69 9.23
CA ASP A 39 2.02 -25.62 10.64
C ASP A 39 0.59 -25.06 10.78
N HIS A 40 0.20 -24.18 9.84
CA HIS A 40 -1.17 -23.71 9.71
C HIS A 40 -1.57 -23.54 8.24
N ASP A 41 -2.88 -23.59 7.98
CA ASP A 41 -3.47 -23.45 6.66
C ASP A 41 -4.21 -22.12 6.55
N GLU A 42 -3.76 -21.26 5.66
CA GLU A 42 -4.37 -19.97 5.36
C GLU A 42 -5.77 -20.13 4.73
N VAL A 43 -6.77 -19.44 5.29
CA VAL A 43 -8.15 -19.49 4.79
C VAL A 43 -8.58 -18.17 4.17
N GLN A 44 -8.55 -17.10 4.94
CA GLN A 44 -8.97 -15.77 4.46
C GLN A 44 -8.44 -14.63 5.31
N THR A 45 -8.12 -13.51 4.67
CA THR A 45 -7.88 -12.22 5.33
C THR A 45 -8.70 -11.12 4.67
N VAL A 46 -9.58 -10.48 5.43
CA VAL A 46 -10.32 -9.29 4.99
C VAL A 46 -9.75 -8.06 5.68
N ASN A 47 -9.30 -7.10 4.88
CA ASN A 47 -8.83 -5.81 5.38
C ASN A 47 -9.82 -4.70 4.96
N ARG A 48 -10.16 -3.84 5.92
CA ARG A 48 -10.98 -2.64 5.75
C ARG A 48 -10.23 -1.47 6.38
N ASN A 49 -9.26 -0.93 5.65
CA ASN A 49 -8.36 0.08 6.20
C ASN A 49 -8.94 1.48 6.00
N PHE A 50 -8.78 2.33 7.01
CA PHE A 50 -8.97 3.77 6.89
C PHE A 50 -7.58 4.43 6.92
N VAL A 51 -7.26 5.22 5.91
CA VAL A 51 -5.94 5.85 5.77
C VAL A 51 -6.12 7.35 5.70
N GLY A 52 -5.62 8.04 6.72
CA GLY A 52 -5.52 9.49 6.75
C GLY A 52 -4.17 9.93 6.18
N THR A 53 -4.18 10.90 5.28
CA THR A 53 -2.96 11.50 4.72
C THR A 53 -3.07 13.01 4.78
N LEU A 54 -2.10 13.65 5.43
CA LEU A 54 -1.92 15.09 5.44
C LEU A 54 -0.71 15.42 4.56
N ASP A 55 -0.92 16.18 3.50
CA ASP A 55 0.12 16.65 2.60
C ASP A 55 0.21 18.17 2.70
N HIS A 56 1.41 18.69 3.00
CA HIS A 56 1.68 20.12 3.05
C HIS A 56 2.77 20.48 2.04
N THR A 57 2.46 21.41 1.16
CA THR A 57 3.40 22.00 0.20
C THR A 57 3.83 23.36 0.74
N PHE A 58 5.09 23.48 1.17
CA PHE A 58 5.65 24.70 1.73
C PHE A 58 5.90 25.76 0.66
N ASN A 59 6.46 25.34 -0.47
CA ASN A 59 6.79 26.18 -1.62
C ASN A 59 6.88 25.32 -2.90
N ALA A 60 7.34 25.90 -4.01
CA ALA A 60 7.43 25.20 -5.30
C ALA A 60 8.32 23.93 -5.27
N ASN A 61 9.29 23.86 -4.36
CA ASN A 61 10.26 22.77 -4.31
C ASN A 61 9.99 21.78 -3.16
N TRP A 62 9.51 22.24 -2.01
CA TRP A 62 9.44 21.45 -0.80
C TRP A 62 8.01 21.13 -0.37
N GLY A 63 7.80 19.91 0.04
CA GLY A 63 6.57 19.45 0.67
C GLY A 63 6.84 18.31 1.63
N MET A 64 5.84 17.99 2.44
CA MET A 64 5.87 16.91 3.41
C MET A 64 4.52 16.21 3.45
N THR A 65 4.55 14.91 3.58
CA THR A 65 3.35 14.07 3.70
C THR A 65 3.45 13.22 4.96
N ALA A 66 2.39 13.23 5.78
CA ALA A 66 2.20 12.31 6.90
C ALA A 66 1.03 11.36 6.56
N THR A 67 1.23 10.06 6.70
CA THR A 67 0.20 9.05 6.42
C THR A 67 0.05 8.11 7.60
N LEU A 68 -1.17 7.97 8.12
CA LEU A 68 -1.50 7.10 9.24
C LEU A 68 -2.64 6.15 8.83
N PRO A 69 -2.42 4.83 8.80
CA PRO A 69 -3.48 3.86 8.59
C PRO A 69 -4.11 3.42 9.91
N VAL A 70 -5.42 3.23 9.91
CA VAL A 70 -6.16 2.42 10.88
C VAL A 70 -6.56 1.13 10.18
N VAL A 71 -6.10 0.01 10.69
CA VAL A 71 -6.28 -1.32 10.10
C VAL A 71 -7.41 -2.03 10.82
N HIS A 72 -8.51 -2.27 10.12
CA HIS A 72 -9.51 -3.24 10.56
C HIS A 72 -9.29 -4.53 9.78
N ARG A 73 -8.95 -5.60 10.50
CA ARG A 73 -8.61 -6.91 9.91
C ARG A 73 -9.43 -8.01 10.54
N ILE A 74 -9.89 -8.91 9.68
CA ILE A 74 -10.47 -10.20 10.07
C ILE A 74 -9.63 -11.24 9.33
N HIS A 75 -9.04 -12.17 10.10
CA HIS A 75 -8.20 -13.24 9.57
C HIS A 75 -8.68 -14.57 10.11
N HIS A 76 -8.64 -15.58 9.27
CA HIS A 76 -8.95 -16.96 9.59
C HIS A 76 -7.87 -17.87 9.04
N HIS A 77 -7.40 -18.78 9.86
CA HIS A 77 -6.59 -19.93 9.46
C HIS A 77 -6.97 -21.18 10.23
N ILE A 78 -6.36 -22.30 9.90
CA ILE A 78 -6.54 -23.59 10.58
C ILE A 78 -5.16 -24.01 11.09
N GLN A 79 -4.98 -24.06 12.41
CA GLN A 79 -3.78 -24.58 13.04
C GLN A 79 -3.73 -26.09 12.88
N ASN A 80 -2.62 -26.63 12.41
CA ASN A 80 -2.36 -28.05 12.29
C ASN A 80 -1.53 -28.50 13.50
N ASN A 81 -2.14 -29.27 14.40
CA ASN A 81 -1.48 -29.69 15.64
C ASN A 81 -0.64 -30.96 15.43
N ASP A 82 0.37 -31.16 16.28
CA ASP A 82 1.28 -32.32 16.23
C ASP A 82 0.58 -33.68 16.39
N ASP A 83 -0.59 -33.72 17.06
CA ASP A 83 -1.40 -34.89 17.23
C ASP A 83 -2.30 -35.21 15.99
N GLY A 84 -2.21 -34.43 14.94
CA GLY A 84 -2.99 -34.53 13.72
C GLY A 84 -4.38 -33.92 13.80
N SER A 85 -4.74 -33.29 14.92
CA SER A 85 -5.97 -32.49 15.03
C SER A 85 -5.83 -31.15 14.35
N GLN A 86 -6.95 -30.52 13.98
CA GLN A 86 -7.03 -29.22 13.36
C GLN A 86 -7.87 -28.28 14.21
N THR A 87 -7.35 -27.09 14.51
CA THR A 87 -8.03 -26.06 15.30
C THR A 87 -8.26 -24.81 14.45
N PRO A 88 -9.51 -24.44 14.13
CA PRO A 88 -9.80 -23.15 13.49
C PRO A 88 -9.49 -21.99 14.42
N GLU A 89 -8.73 -21.03 13.94
CA GLU A 89 -8.37 -19.83 14.68
C GLU A 89 -8.78 -18.57 13.93
N SER A 90 -9.06 -17.49 14.68
CA SER A 90 -9.43 -16.23 14.07
C SER A 90 -8.97 -15.04 14.88
N TRP A 91 -8.60 -13.99 14.15
CA TRP A 91 -8.28 -12.66 14.72
C TRP A 91 -9.19 -11.62 14.09
N LYS A 92 -9.74 -10.78 14.94
CA LYS A 92 -10.52 -9.61 14.52
C LYS A 92 -10.13 -8.41 15.36
N PHE A 93 -9.61 -7.37 14.71
CA PHE A 93 -9.14 -6.18 15.42
C PHE A 93 -9.31 -4.91 14.59
N THR A 94 -9.24 -3.77 15.29
CA THR A 94 -9.13 -2.43 14.68
C THR A 94 -8.07 -1.67 15.43
N GLU A 95 -6.93 -1.44 14.78
CA GLU A 95 -5.74 -0.92 15.41
C GLU A 95 -5.01 0.07 14.50
N MET A 96 -4.24 0.97 15.10
CA MET A 96 -3.37 1.87 14.35
C MET A 96 -2.18 1.11 13.75
N GLY A 97 -1.86 1.42 12.52
CA GLY A 97 -0.64 0.97 11.86
C GLY A 97 0.51 1.97 12.02
N ASP A 98 1.59 1.72 11.31
CA ASP A 98 2.80 2.53 11.39
C ASP A 98 2.65 3.87 10.66
N LEU A 99 3.00 4.97 11.33
CA LEU A 99 3.04 6.31 10.75
C LEU A 99 4.16 6.39 9.70
N ARG A 100 3.85 6.96 8.53
CA ARG A 100 4.83 7.28 7.48
C ARG A 100 4.97 8.77 7.33
N LEU A 101 6.20 9.26 7.36
CA LEU A 101 6.56 10.64 7.12
C LEU A 101 7.46 10.70 5.88
N LEU A 102 7.05 11.44 4.85
CA LEU A 102 7.78 11.61 3.60
C LEU A 102 8.02 13.10 3.34
N GLY A 103 9.29 13.50 3.27
CA GLY A 103 9.71 14.72 2.64
C GLY A 103 9.69 14.55 1.12
N ARG A 104 9.38 15.62 0.44
CA ARG A 104 9.39 15.71 -1.02
C ARG A 104 10.22 16.91 -1.45
N TYR A 105 11.15 16.67 -2.36
CA TYR A 105 11.85 17.74 -3.08
C TYR A 105 11.53 17.66 -4.56
N GLN A 106 10.99 18.72 -5.13
CA GLN A 106 10.69 18.85 -6.55
C GLN A 106 11.71 19.79 -7.18
N PHE A 107 12.30 19.35 -8.27
CA PHE A 107 13.20 20.17 -9.03
C PHE A 107 12.41 21.22 -9.81
N THR A 108 12.91 22.46 -9.79
CA THR A 108 12.38 23.52 -10.67
C THR A 108 12.88 23.25 -12.08
N PRO A 109 12.00 22.96 -13.04
CA PRO A 109 12.46 22.72 -14.40
C PRO A 109 13.02 24.00 -15.02
N THR A 110 14.09 23.88 -15.80
CA THR A 110 14.44 24.89 -16.79
C THR A 110 13.42 24.82 -17.94
N GLU A 111 13.18 25.89 -18.68
CA GLU A 111 12.17 25.94 -19.75
C GLU A 111 12.28 24.77 -20.73
N SER A 112 13.50 24.37 -21.11
CA SER A 112 13.74 23.20 -21.97
C SER A 112 13.43 21.85 -21.29
N ALA A 113 13.62 21.72 -19.99
CA ALA A 113 13.32 20.49 -19.24
C ALA A 113 11.83 20.38 -18.88
N GLU A 114 11.10 21.48 -18.78
CA GLU A 114 9.66 21.49 -18.54
C GLU A 114 8.91 20.85 -19.71
N HIS A 115 9.30 21.12 -20.94
CA HIS A 115 8.73 20.50 -22.13
C HIS A 115 9.09 19.02 -22.27
N ALA A 116 10.27 18.61 -21.76
CA ALA A 116 10.75 17.23 -21.90
C ALA A 116 10.30 16.30 -20.76
N LEU A 117 10.42 16.72 -19.51
CA LEU A 117 10.24 15.88 -18.33
C LEU A 117 9.01 16.26 -17.49
N GLY A 118 8.48 17.49 -17.63
CA GLY A 118 7.43 18.00 -16.76
C GLY A 118 7.94 18.23 -15.33
N GLN A 119 7.13 17.84 -14.34
CA GLN A 119 7.46 17.93 -12.92
C GLN A 119 8.08 16.63 -12.44
N TRP A 120 9.24 16.67 -11.80
CA TRP A 120 9.90 15.51 -11.23
C TRP A 120 10.60 15.84 -9.90
N GLY A 121 10.86 14.83 -9.11
CA GLY A 121 11.46 15.06 -7.81
C GLY A 121 11.76 13.76 -7.06
N LEU A 122 12.19 13.93 -5.81
CA LEU A 122 12.60 12.87 -4.93
C LEU A 122 11.69 12.82 -3.70
N TYR A 123 11.54 11.61 -3.16
CA TYR A 123 10.96 11.32 -1.86
C TYR A 123 12.06 10.80 -0.92
N PHE A 124 11.99 11.18 0.35
CA PHE A 124 12.83 10.66 1.41
C PHE A 124 12.08 10.72 2.74
N GLY A 125 12.26 9.75 3.59
CA GLY A 125 11.54 9.75 4.85
C GLY A 125 11.66 8.46 5.63
N ALA A 126 10.73 8.27 6.54
CA ALA A 126 10.70 7.11 7.41
C ALA A 126 9.28 6.61 7.69
N LYS A 127 9.16 5.30 7.88
CA LYS A 127 8.05 4.67 8.57
C LYS A 127 8.46 4.46 10.02
N LEU A 128 7.65 4.96 10.95
CA LEU A 128 7.90 4.89 12.38
C LEU A 128 7.10 3.74 13.01
N PRO A 129 7.63 3.04 14.03
CA PRO A 129 6.98 1.89 14.65
C PRO A 129 5.90 2.31 15.65
N THR A 130 4.91 3.07 15.21
CA THR A 130 3.82 3.60 16.03
C THR A 130 2.61 2.67 16.10
N GLY A 131 2.53 1.70 15.18
CA GLY A 131 1.43 0.76 15.08
C GLY A 131 1.51 -0.38 16.09
N SER A 132 0.35 -0.94 16.42
CA SER A 132 0.24 -2.13 17.25
C SER A 132 0.93 -3.32 16.57
N HIS A 133 1.75 -4.05 17.30
CA HIS A 133 2.49 -5.23 16.79
C HIS A 133 2.43 -6.43 17.75
N ARG A 134 1.47 -6.43 18.67
CA ARG A 134 1.22 -7.49 19.66
C ARG A 134 -0.26 -7.78 19.84
N VAL A 135 -1.03 -7.66 18.76
CA VAL A 135 -2.47 -7.96 18.77
C VAL A 135 -2.67 -9.44 18.98
N THR A 136 -3.61 -9.80 19.85
CA THR A 136 -4.02 -11.17 20.16
C THR A 136 -5.47 -11.41 19.77
N ASN A 137 -5.86 -12.68 19.64
CA ASN A 137 -7.27 -13.09 19.54
C ASN A 137 -7.96 -13.13 20.92
N ALA A 138 -9.19 -13.61 20.98
CA ALA A 138 -9.97 -13.72 22.21
C ALA A 138 -9.40 -14.73 23.21
N GLU A 139 -8.69 -15.73 22.71
CA GLU A 139 -8.02 -16.78 23.46
C GLU A 139 -6.66 -16.34 24.01
N GLY A 140 -6.18 -15.15 23.63
CA GLY A 140 -4.90 -14.59 24.04
C GLY A 140 -3.73 -14.95 23.13
N GLU A 141 -3.98 -15.63 22.02
CA GLU A 141 -2.97 -16.02 21.06
C GLU A 141 -2.58 -14.84 20.17
N ARG A 142 -1.29 -14.64 20.01
CA ARG A 142 -0.74 -13.53 19.24
C ARG A 142 -0.85 -13.81 17.75
N ALA A 143 -1.43 -12.85 17.01
CA ALA A 143 -1.42 -12.91 15.56
C ALA A 143 0.03 -12.89 15.02
N GLU A 144 0.25 -13.61 13.93
CA GLU A 144 1.53 -13.63 13.23
C GLU A 144 2.06 -12.23 12.92
N ARG A 145 3.37 -12.10 12.78
CA ARG A 145 4.03 -10.80 12.54
C ARG A 145 3.57 -10.15 11.23
N THR A 146 3.22 -10.95 10.23
CA THR A 146 2.70 -10.47 8.95
C THR A 146 1.29 -9.92 9.04
N LEU A 147 0.51 -10.39 10.02
CA LEU A 147 -0.85 -9.97 10.29
C LEU A 147 -0.94 -8.75 11.21
N GLN A 148 0.14 -8.37 11.90
CA GLN A 148 0.12 -7.22 12.81
C GLN A 148 -0.08 -5.90 12.05
N PRO A 149 -0.81 -4.91 12.63
CA PRO A 149 -1.03 -3.60 12.01
C PRO A 149 0.26 -2.80 11.81
N GLY A 150 1.18 -2.92 12.76
CA GLY A 150 2.51 -2.35 12.73
C GLY A 150 3.59 -3.43 12.72
N THR A 151 4.77 -3.10 12.22
CA THR A 151 5.89 -4.05 12.17
C THR A 151 6.79 -3.98 13.41
N GLY A 152 6.68 -2.89 14.19
CA GLY A 152 7.59 -2.60 15.30
C GLY A 152 9.00 -2.15 14.84
N THR A 153 9.22 -1.99 13.52
CA THR A 153 10.51 -1.56 12.94
C THR A 153 10.43 -0.13 12.42
N THR A 154 11.56 0.58 12.49
CA THR A 154 11.75 1.83 11.75
C THR A 154 12.28 1.49 10.35
N ASP A 155 11.62 1.99 9.32
CA ASP A 155 12.04 1.75 7.94
C ASP A 155 12.42 3.07 7.27
N ALA A 156 13.49 3.08 6.50
CA ALA A 156 13.81 4.21 5.62
C ALA A 156 13.02 4.11 4.32
N LEU A 157 12.66 5.27 3.78
CA LEU A 157 11.86 5.46 2.57
C LEU A 157 12.60 6.38 1.61
N PHE A 158 12.86 5.91 0.39
CA PHE A 158 13.45 6.72 -0.68
C PHE A 158 12.74 6.47 -1.99
N GLY A 159 12.57 7.50 -2.79
CA GLY A 159 11.89 7.36 -4.06
C GLY A 159 12.03 8.54 -4.98
N ALA A 160 11.44 8.42 -6.15
CA ALA A 160 11.38 9.45 -7.14
C ALA A 160 10.01 9.46 -7.82
N PHE A 161 9.64 10.60 -8.38
CA PHE A 161 8.41 10.76 -9.13
C PHE A 161 8.62 11.66 -10.35
N VAL A 162 7.76 11.45 -11.33
CA VAL A 162 7.64 12.32 -12.50
C VAL A 162 6.15 12.46 -12.84
N ARG A 163 5.77 13.64 -13.30
CA ARG A 163 4.45 13.93 -13.84
C ARG A 163 4.60 14.83 -15.07
N ARG A 164 3.84 14.51 -16.11
CA ARG A 164 3.89 15.24 -17.38
C ARG A 164 2.50 15.39 -17.99
N ALA A 165 2.19 16.57 -18.52
CA ALA A 165 1.10 16.73 -19.48
C ALA A 165 1.50 16.06 -20.80
N LEU A 166 0.59 15.31 -21.40
CA LEU A 166 0.81 14.69 -22.72
C LEU A 166 0.34 15.61 -23.85
N PRO A 167 0.80 15.40 -25.09
CA PRO A 167 0.37 16.22 -26.23
C PRO A 167 -1.14 16.13 -26.52
N LEU A 168 -1.81 15.07 -26.08
CA LEU A 168 -3.27 14.95 -26.13
C LEU A 168 -3.88 15.89 -25.09
N LYS A 169 -4.87 16.68 -25.55
CA LYS A 169 -5.57 17.64 -24.71
C LYS A 169 -6.14 16.93 -23.46
N ASP A 170 -6.00 17.57 -22.32
CA ASP A 170 -6.56 17.14 -21.03
C ASP A 170 -6.04 15.77 -20.51
N LEU A 171 -4.94 15.25 -21.10
CA LEU A 171 -4.30 14.01 -20.69
C LEU A 171 -2.97 14.27 -20.00
N SER A 172 -2.77 13.65 -18.83
CA SER A 172 -1.50 13.65 -18.12
C SER A 172 -1.07 12.24 -17.75
N TRP A 173 0.24 12.07 -17.64
CA TRP A 173 0.89 10.84 -17.20
C TRP A 173 1.71 11.11 -15.95
N PHE A 174 1.80 10.11 -15.09
CA PHE A 174 2.72 10.11 -13.95
C PHE A 174 3.38 8.75 -13.78
N ALA A 175 4.56 8.75 -13.16
CA ALA A 175 5.19 7.56 -12.64
C ALA A 175 5.89 7.88 -11.32
N GLN A 176 5.98 6.90 -10.44
CA GLN A 176 6.72 6.99 -9.19
C GLN A 176 7.27 5.63 -8.78
N GLY A 177 8.38 5.66 -8.08
CA GLY A 177 8.96 4.51 -7.42
C GLY A 177 9.32 4.86 -5.98
N LEU A 178 9.08 3.95 -5.05
CA LEU A 178 9.42 4.11 -3.64
C LEU A 178 10.01 2.81 -3.11
N VAL A 179 11.22 2.88 -2.57
CA VAL A 179 11.86 1.78 -1.84
C VAL A 179 11.64 2.00 -0.35
N GLN A 180 11.24 0.94 0.35
CA GLN A 180 11.13 0.87 1.80
C GLN A 180 12.01 -0.25 2.30
N PHE A 181 12.90 0.03 3.26
CA PHE A 181 13.74 -1.00 3.85
C PHE A 181 13.87 -0.80 5.37
N PRO A 182 13.68 -1.88 6.17
CA PRO A 182 13.78 -1.82 7.61
C PRO A 182 15.22 -1.60 8.05
N LEU A 183 15.41 -0.62 8.95
CA LEU A 183 16.71 -0.28 9.53
C LEU A 183 17.08 -1.17 10.72
N ASN A 184 16.09 -1.75 11.38
CA ASN A 184 16.24 -2.59 12.57
C ASN A 184 15.32 -3.81 12.50
N SER A 185 15.47 -4.72 13.45
CA SER A 185 14.52 -5.77 13.79
C SER A 185 13.78 -5.46 15.09
N ARG A 186 12.64 -6.11 15.30
CA ARG A 186 11.89 -6.03 16.55
C ARG A 186 11.40 -7.41 16.97
N GLU A 187 11.76 -7.86 18.19
CA GLU A 187 11.36 -9.17 18.70
C GLU A 187 11.68 -10.29 17.70
N ASP A 188 12.91 -10.31 17.26
CA ASP A 188 13.43 -11.27 16.28
C ASP A 188 12.60 -11.39 14.99
N TYR A 189 12.03 -10.27 14.55
CA TYR A 189 11.34 -10.10 13.28
C TYR A 189 11.88 -8.90 12.52
N LYS A 190 12.19 -9.09 11.26
CA LYS A 190 12.58 -8.03 10.31
C LYS A 190 11.79 -8.20 9.02
N PRO A 191 10.91 -7.24 8.65
CA PRO A 191 10.15 -7.33 7.42
C PRO A 191 11.05 -7.24 6.19
N GLY A 192 10.65 -7.87 5.11
CA GLY A 192 11.34 -7.79 3.82
C GLY A 192 11.30 -6.38 3.24
N ARG A 193 12.35 -6.04 2.48
CA ARG A 193 12.39 -4.79 1.70
C ARG A 193 11.22 -4.75 0.72
N ARG A 194 10.72 -3.54 0.43
CA ARG A 194 9.60 -3.34 -0.51
C ARG A 194 9.99 -2.31 -1.56
N LEU A 195 9.64 -2.58 -2.80
CA LEU A 195 9.68 -1.62 -3.90
C LEU A 195 8.25 -1.45 -4.42
N PHE A 196 7.76 -0.23 -4.35
CA PHE A 196 6.48 0.20 -4.93
C PHE A 196 6.75 0.93 -6.24
N LEU A 197 6.03 0.56 -7.29
CA LEU A 197 6.11 1.18 -8.61
C LEU A 197 4.70 1.50 -9.07
N ASP A 198 4.42 2.76 -9.30
CA ASP A 198 3.13 3.19 -9.80
C ASP A 198 3.31 4.04 -11.05
N THR A 199 2.48 3.81 -12.04
CA THR A 199 2.35 4.67 -13.21
C THR A 199 0.89 4.78 -13.61
N GLY A 200 0.50 5.86 -14.26
CA GLY A 200 -0.88 6.00 -14.69
C GLY A 200 -1.15 7.19 -15.56
N LEU A 201 -2.32 7.13 -16.17
CA LEU A 201 -2.90 8.18 -16.99
C LEU A 201 -4.07 8.82 -16.25
N ARG A 202 -4.21 10.12 -16.40
CA ARG A 202 -5.36 10.90 -15.94
C ARG A 202 -5.87 11.73 -17.11
N TYR A 203 -7.15 11.51 -17.47
CA TYR A 203 -7.86 12.25 -18.50
C TYR A 203 -8.95 13.10 -17.86
N GLU A 204 -8.90 14.42 -18.04
CA GLU A 204 -9.93 15.34 -17.58
C GLU A 204 -11.08 15.32 -18.58
N ALA A 205 -12.14 14.55 -18.26
CA ALA A 205 -13.32 14.37 -19.12
C ALA A 205 -14.30 15.57 -19.04
N GLY A 206 -13.91 16.65 -18.38
CA GLY A 206 -14.65 17.87 -18.19
C GLY A 206 -14.13 18.63 -16.97
N GLU A 207 -14.85 19.69 -16.57
CA GLU A 207 -14.42 20.55 -15.46
C GLU A 207 -14.39 19.85 -14.09
N ARG A 208 -15.18 18.79 -13.92
CA ARG A 208 -15.35 18.10 -12.62
C ARG A 208 -15.01 16.63 -12.64
N LEU A 209 -15.01 15.99 -13.80
CA LEU A 209 -14.82 14.55 -13.95
C LEU A 209 -13.46 14.23 -14.53
N ALA A 210 -12.73 13.33 -13.89
CA ALA A 210 -11.52 12.74 -14.43
C ALA A 210 -11.58 11.22 -14.44
N LEU A 211 -11.12 10.62 -15.53
CA LEU A 211 -10.92 9.19 -15.68
C LEU A 211 -9.45 8.86 -15.41
N LEU A 212 -9.23 7.78 -14.69
CA LEU A 212 -7.89 7.35 -14.27
C LEU A 212 -7.66 5.90 -14.66
N LEU A 213 -6.46 5.61 -15.10
CA LEU A 213 -5.99 4.26 -15.32
C LEU A 213 -4.57 4.14 -14.76
N GLN A 214 -4.36 3.23 -13.81
CA GLN A 214 -3.07 3.04 -13.18
C GLN A 214 -2.57 1.61 -13.30
N ALA A 215 -1.26 1.45 -13.35
CA ALA A 215 -0.56 0.19 -13.10
C ALA A 215 0.21 0.33 -11.80
N ASN A 216 0.03 -0.62 -10.89
CA ASN A 216 0.61 -0.62 -9.55
C ASN A 216 1.43 -1.88 -9.36
N GLY A 217 2.72 -1.73 -9.13
CA GLY A 217 3.66 -2.83 -8.92
C GLY A 217 4.14 -2.88 -7.46
N LEU A 218 4.27 -4.07 -6.90
CA LEU A 218 4.89 -4.34 -5.62
C LEU A 218 5.87 -5.48 -5.75
N ILE A 219 7.09 -5.26 -5.28
CA ILE A 219 8.08 -6.31 -5.05
C ILE A 219 8.40 -6.30 -3.56
N ARG A 220 8.19 -7.43 -2.89
CA ARG A 220 8.47 -7.62 -1.46
C ARG A 220 9.50 -8.73 -1.32
N GLY A 221 10.60 -8.44 -0.60
CA GLY A 221 11.57 -9.45 -0.15
C GLY A 221 10.99 -10.37 0.93
N ARG A 222 11.70 -11.44 1.24
CA ARG A 222 11.35 -12.33 2.35
C ARG A 222 11.54 -11.62 3.69
N ASP A 223 10.69 -11.92 4.64
CA ASP A 223 10.87 -11.54 6.04
C ASP A 223 11.95 -12.41 6.67
N SER A 224 12.52 -12.01 7.81
CA SER A 224 13.62 -12.74 8.47
C SER A 224 13.52 -12.60 10.00
N GLY A 225 14.18 -13.54 10.70
CA GLY A 225 14.16 -13.69 12.16
C GLY A 225 13.34 -14.89 12.60
N ALA A 226 13.46 -15.31 13.86
CA ALA A 226 12.78 -16.49 14.38
C ALA A 226 11.24 -16.32 14.49
N GLN A 227 10.76 -15.06 14.50
CA GLN A 227 9.33 -14.74 14.49
C GLN A 227 8.82 -14.42 13.07
N ALA A 228 9.56 -14.79 12.05
CA ALA A 228 9.15 -14.67 10.65
C ALA A 228 8.91 -16.05 10.05
N GLU A 229 8.18 -16.04 8.96
CA GLU A 229 8.01 -17.20 8.08
C GLU A 229 8.69 -16.91 6.74
N PRO A 230 10.04 -17.05 6.66
CA PRO A 230 10.77 -16.62 5.48
C PRO A 230 10.35 -17.36 4.20
N GLU A 231 9.93 -18.62 4.34
CA GLU A 231 9.52 -19.45 3.20
C GLU A 231 8.21 -18.97 2.59
N ASP A 232 7.27 -18.56 3.46
CA ASP A 232 5.91 -18.16 3.09
C ASP A 232 5.73 -16.63 3.12
N SER A 233 6.81 -15.87 2.90
CA SER A 233 6.80 -14.41 2.85
C SER A 233 7.45 -13.84 1.62
N GLY A 234 7.01 -12.63 1.24
CA GLY A 234 7.51 -11.92 0.07
C GLY A 234 6.86 -12.39 -1.23
N GLY A 235 7.16 -11.68 -2.31
CA GLY A 235 6.60 -11.92 -3.62
C GLY A 235 6.60 -10.69 -4.51
N ARG A 236 5.89 -10.76 -5.61
CA ARG A 236 5.74 -9.64 -6.56
C ARG A 236 4.38 -9.66 -7.20
N SER A 237 3.82 -8.49 -7.36
CA SER A 237 2.49 -8.32 -7.92
C SER A 237 2.42 -7.10 -8.81
N LEU A 238 1.56 -7.18 -9.82
CA LEU A 238 1.21 -6.10 -10.72
C LEU A 238 -0.30 -6.05 -10.85
N TRP A 239 -0.87 -4.89 -10.63
CA TRP A 239 -2.31 -4.62 -10.76
C TRP A 239 -2.56 -3.55 -11.81
N VAL A 240 -3.72 -3.61 -12.45
CA VAL A 240 -4.32 -2.51 -13.18
C VAL A 240 -5.46 -1.93 -12.37
N SER A 241 -5.54 -0.61 -12.31
CA SER A 241 -6.49 0.10 -11.44
C SER A 241 -7.22 1.18 -12.24
N PRO A 242 -8.34 0.82 -12.94
CA PRO A 242 -9.25 1.81 -13.44
C PRO A 242 -9.89 2.58 -12.29
N GLY A 243 -10.11 3.86 -12.50
CA GLY A 243 -10.66 4.74 -11.48
C GLY A 243 -11.34 5.97 -12.05
N VAL A 244 -12.09 6.62 -11.20
CA VAL A 244 -12.81 7.85 -11.48
C VAL A 244 -12.59 8.84 -10.33
N SER A 245 -12.59 10.11 -10.66
CA SER A 245 -12.49 11.19 -9.68
C SER A 245 -13.49 12.28 -10.06
N TYR A 246 -14.19 12.81 -9.05
CA TYR A 246 -15.19 13.86 -9.23
C TYR A 246 -14.95 15.01 -8.26
N ALA A 247 -14.80 16.22 -8.79
CA ALA A 247 -14.65 17.45 -8.02
C ALA A 247 -16.02 18.06 -7.70
N PHE A 248 -16.43 17.99 -6.44
CA PHE A 248 -17.66 18.63 -5.97
C PHE A 248 -17.51 20.16 -5.95
N THR A 249 -16.34 20.61 -5.51
CA THR A 249 -15.93 22.00 -5.48
C THR A 249 -14.49 22.14 -5.94
N LYS A 250 -13.94 23.37 -5.98
CA LYS A 250 -12.50 23.59 -6.25
C LYS A 250 -11.59 22.99 -5.17
N SER A 251 -12.11 22.73 -3.97
CA SER A 251 -11.34 22.22 -2.83
C SER A 251 -11.66 20.76 -2.50
N ILE A 252 -12.87 20.27 -2.80
CA ILE A 252 -13.33 18.93 -2.37
C ILE A 252 -13.49 18.03 -3.58
N GLN A 253 -12.84 16.88 -3.52
CA GLN A 253 -12.84 15.87 -4.57
C GLN A 253 -13.01 14.46 -3.97
N ALA A 254 -13.90 13.65 -4.53
CA ALA A 254 -13.96 12.22 -4.27
C ALA A 254 -13.32 11.42 -5.41
N TYR A 255 -12.86 10.22 -5.10
CA TYR A 255 -12.32 9.31 -6.10
C TYR A 255 -12.55 7.84 -5.71
N GLY A 256 -12.53 6.97 -6.69
CA GLY A 256 -12.62 5.54 -6.50
C GLY A 256 -11.76 4.78 -7.50
N PHE A 257 -11.21 3.64 -7.06
CA PHE A 257 -10.45 2.70 -7.88
C PHE A 257 -10.88 1.28 -7.59
N MET A 258 -10.86 0.45 -8.63
CA MET A 258 -10.90 -1.00 -8.53
C MET A 258 -9.53 -1.54 -8.94
N GLN A 259 -8.88 -2.31 -8.05
CA GLN A 259 -7.59 -2.92 -8.35
C GLN A 259 -7.80 -4.37 -8.79
N LEU A 260 -7.35 -4.69 -10.00
CA LEU A 260 -7.43 -5.99 -10.62
C LEU A 260 -6.03 -6.57 -10.83
N PRO A 261 -5.72 -7.78 -10.34
CA PRO A 261 -4.41 -8.36 -10.51
C PRO A 261 -4.18 -8.77 -11.97
N LEU A 262 -3.06 -8.31 -12.56
CA LEU A 262 -2.54 -8.79 -13.84
C LEU A 262 -1.51 -9.90 -13.64
N TYR A 263 -0.74 -9.80 -12.56
CA TYR A 263 0.30 -10.77 -12.23
C TYR A 263 0.46 -10.83 -10.72
N GLN A 264 0.54 -12.04 -10.18
CA GLN A 264 0.84 -12.29 -8.76
C GLN A 264 1.73 -13.52 -8.66
N TYR A 265 2.83 -13.37 -7.93
CA TYR A 265 3.74 -14.43 -7.55
C TYR A 265 4.06 -14.27 -6.07
N VAL A 266 3.93 -15.33 -5.31
CA VAL A 266 4.28 -15.39 -3.89
C VAL A 266 5.37 -16.43 -3.66
N ASN A 267 6.22 -16.21 -2.67
CA ASN A 267 7.12 -17.26 -2.20
C ASN A 267 6.32 -18.18 -1.27
N GLY A 268 6.45 -19.50 -1.46
CA GLY A 268 5.72 -20.49 -0.66
C GLY A 268 4.20 -20.33 -0.74
N VAL A 269 3.51 -20.55 0.38
CA VAL A 269 2.04 -20.53 0.49
C VAL A 269 1.57 -19.22 1.11
N GLN A 270 0.79 -18.43 0.39
CA GLN A 270 0.27 -17.15 0.90
C GLN A 270 -1.14 -16.87 0.38
N LEU A 271 -1.90 -16.09 1.14
CA LEU A 271 -3.17 -15.51 0.69
C LEU A 271 -2.94 -14.32 -0.24
N ILE A 272 -3.67 -14.28 -1.35
CA ILE A 272 -3.68 -13.17 -2.29
C ILE A 272 -5.08 -12.63 -2.49
N ALA A 273 -5.17 -11.33 -2.80
CA ALA A 273 -6.42 -10.68 -3.17
C ALA A 273 -6.71 -10.87 -4.65
N THR A 274 -7.97 -11.21 -4.96
CA THR A 274 -8.47 -11.30 -6.35
C THR A 274 -8.96 -9.96 -6.87
N ARG A 275 -9.35 -9.06 -5.97
CA ARG A 275 -9.78 -7.68 -6.24
C ARG A 275 -9.68 -6.86 -4.98
N SER A 276 -9.45 -5.56 -5.16
CA SER A 276 -9.49 -4.59 -4.07
C SER A 276 -10.21 -3.33 -4.54
N PHE A 277 -10.79 -2.61 -3.59
CA PHE A 277 -11.49 -1.36 -3.85
C PHE A 277 -10.90 -0.27 -2.98
N VAL A 278 -10.79 0.90 -3.55
CA VAL A 278 -10.30 2.11 -2.87
C VAL A 278 -11.27 3.23 -3.12
N PHE A 279 -11.72 3.89 -2.06
CA PHE A 279 -12.54 5.09 -2.12
C PHE A 279 -11.89 6.17 -1.26
N GLY A 280 -11.88 7.40 -1.75
CA GLY A 280 -11.29 8.49 -1.00
C GLY A 280 -11.99 9.82 -1.21
N LEU A 281 -11.83 10.67 -0.20
CA LEU A 281 -12.24 12.06 -0.20
C LEU A 281 -11.01 12.92 0.11
N SER A 282 -10.73 13.87 -0.76
CA SER A 282 -9.61 14.80 -0.62
C SER A 282 -10.13 16.22 -0.52
N THR A 283 -9.60 16.99 0.42
CA THR A 283 -9.93 18.40 0.57
C THR A 283 -8.67 19.24 0.70
N ARG A 284 -8.69 20.41 0.09
CA ARG A 284 -7.68 21.45 0.26
C ARG A 284 -8.15 22.39 1.37
N LEU A 285 -7.27 22.58 2.37
CA LEU A 285 -7.48 23.46 3.53
C LEU A 285 -6.97 24.86 3.25
#